data_01837cdd9a937ad94db472216b35c8d8
#
_entry.id   01837cdd9a937ad94db472216b35c8d8
#
_cell.length_a   1.000
_cell.length_b   1.000
_cell.length_c   1.000
_cell.angle_alpha   90.00
_cell.angle_beta   90.00
_cell.angle_gamma   90.00
#
_symmetry.space_group_name_H-M   'P 1'
#
loop_
_entity.id
_entity.type
_entity.pdbx_description
1 polymer ?
#
loop_
_entity_poly.entity_id
_entity_poly.type
_entity_poly.pdbx_seq_one_letter_code
_entity_poly.pdbx_strand_id
1 'polypeptide(L)'
;MMAKIKAGLLSLRDLFATAWWIILLAGIGFAIAYQFVEPAPPKKIVISTGSESGAYYHFAQRYATILAKNGITLEVRASAGSLENLARLKNDEVQIGFVQGGVVPPKEDPDAEDESGLLSLGSVFYEPVWVFYRGEKNLTRLT
;
A
#
# COMPACT_ATOMS: atom_id res chain seq x y z
N MET A 1 -35.49 -12.09 -52.88
CA MET A 1 -34.87 -12.36 -51.56
C MET A 1 -33.33 -12.22 -51.57
N MET A 2 -32.62 -12.77 -52.54
CA MET A 2 -31.14 -12.69 -52.67
C MET A 2 -30.59 -11.25 -52.89
N ALA A 3 -31.28 -10.35 -53.59
CA ALA A 3 -30.83 -8.98 -53.80
C ALA A 3 -30.77 -8.14 -52.49
N LYS A 4 -31.72 -8.34 -51.57
CA LYS A 4 -31.72 -7.66 -50.28
C LYS A 4 -30.59 -8.15 -49.37
N ILE A 5 -30.22 -9.42 -49.45
CA ILE A 5 -29.07 -9.99 -48.71
C ILE A 5 -27.75 -9.46 -49.21
N LYS A 6 -27.58 -9.36 -50.55
CA LYS A 6 -26.38 -8.75 -51.18
C LYS A 6 -26.22 -7.26 -50.81
N ALA A 7 -27.31 -6.49 -50.80
CA ALA A 7 -27.28 -5.07 -50.45
C ALA A 7 -26.91 -4.91 -48.93
N GLY A 8 -27.41 -5.77 -48.04
CA GLY A 8 -27.04 -5.76 -46.64
C GLY A 8 -25.57 -6.12 -46.37
N LEU A 9 -25.02 -7.08 -47.10
CA LEU A 9 -23.61 -7.47 -47.03
C LEU A 9 -22.66 -6.40 -47.56
N LEU A 10 -23.04 -5.71 -48.62
CA LEU A 10 -22.30 -4.56 -49.17
C LEU A 10 -22.30 -3.38 -48.19
N SER A 11 -23.43 -3.10 -47.57
CA SER A 11 -23.55 -2.05 -46.52
C SER A 11 -22.73 -2.33 -45.28
N LEU A 12 -22.64 -3.58 -44.86
CA LEU A 12 -21.76 -4.00 -43.73
C LEU A 12 -20.29 -3.85 -44.12
N ARG A 13 -19.91 -4.29 -45.32
CA ARG A 13 -18.52 -4.14 -45.82
C ARG A 13 -18.13 -2.67 -45.91
N ASP A 14 -19.00 -1.84 -46.42
CA ASP A 14 -18.75 -0.40 -46.59
C ASP A 14 -18.71 0.31 -45.23
N LEU A 15 -19.53 -0.12 -44.27
CA LEU A 15 -19.50 0.36 -42.90
C LEU A 15 -18.16 0.01 -42.23
N PHE A 16 -17.69 -1.23 -42.36
CA PHE A 16 -16.38 -1.63 -41.86
C PHE A 16 -15.24 -0.88 -42.55
N ALA A 17 -15.30 -0.69 -43.87
CA ALA A 17 -14.28 0.04 -44.61
C ALA A 17 -14.20 1.53 -44.23
N THR A 18 -15.31 2.13 -43.83
CA THR A 18 -15.33 3.54 -43.40
C THR A 18 -15.16 3.74 -41.90
N ALA A 19 -15.49 2.75 -41.06
CA ALA A 19 -15.45 2.86 -39.62
C ALA A 19 -14.19 2.24 -38.96
N TRP A 20 -13.36 1.50 -39.72
CA TRP A 20 -12.21 0.80 -39.18
C TRP A 20 -11.21 1.70 -38.43
N TRP A 21 -11.02 2.92 -38.93
CA TRP A 21 -10.14 3.92 -38.30
C TRP A 21 -10.70 4.41 -36.96
N ILE A 22 -12.02 4.45 -36.77
CA ILE A 22 -12.65 4.78 -35.49
C ILE A 22 -12.35 3.67 -34.47
N ILE A 23 -12.46 2.41 -34.91
CA ILE A 23 -12.13 1.23 -34.09
C ILE A 23 -10.65 1.26 -33.71
N LEU A 24 -9.78 1.62 -34.67
CA LEU A 24 -8.35 1.75 -34.44
C LEU A 24 -8.04 2.87 -33.44
N LEU A 25 -8.64 4.05 -33.58
CA LEU A 25 -8.49 5.16 -32.63
C LEU A 25 -9.02 4.80 -31.27
N ALA A 26 -10.16 4.13 -31.17
CA ALA A 26 -10.69 3.64 -29.92
C ALA A 26 -9.73 2.63 -29.27
N GLY A 27 -9.18 1.69 -30.04
CA GLY A 27 -8.18 0.72 -29.56
C GLY A 27 -6.91 1.40 -29.04
N ILE A 28 -6.40 2.40 -29.75
CA ILE A 28 -5.24 3.20 -29.28
C ILE A 28 -5.59 3.96 -28.01
N GLY A 29 -6.78 4.59 -27.95
CA GLY A 29 -7.26 5.28 -26.76
C GLY A 29 -7.35 4.35 -25.54
N PHE A 30 -7.89 3.14 -25.71
CA PHE A 30 -7.92 2.13 -24.67
C PHE A 30 -6.52 1.66 -24.25
N ALA A 31 -5.59 1.47 -25.20
CA ALA A 31 -4.22 1.07 -24.91
C ALA A 31 -3.47 2.15 -24.09
N ILE A 32 -3.67 3.42 -24.44
CA ILE A 32 -3.13 4.54 -23.69
C ILE A 32 -3.76 4.61 -22.30
N ALA A 33 -5.10 4.56 -22.20
CA ALA A 33 -5.81 4.58 -20.93
C ALA A 33 -5.38 3.43 -20.01
N TYR A 34 -5.13 2.25 -20.57
CA TYR A 34 -4.68 1.08 -19.81
C TYR A 34 -3.32 1.30 -19.13
N GLN A 35 -2.43 2.13 -19.69
CA GLN A 35 -1.15 2.46 -19.06
C GLN A 35 -1.30 3.34 -17.80
N PHE A 36 -2.44 4.04 -17.67
CA PHE A 36 -2.75 4.87 -16.49
C PHE A 36 -3.60 4.13 -15.46
N VAL A 37 -4.02 2.90 -15.75
CA VAL A 37 -4.75 2.07 -14.78
C VAL A 37 -3.73 1.45 -13.83
N GLU A 38 -3.74 1.89 -12.58
CA GLU A 38 -2.94 1.26 -11.54
C GLU A 38 -3.32 -0.22 -11.38
N PRO A 39 -2.35 -1.13 -11.26
CA PRO A 39 -2.65 -2.53 -11.04
C PRO A 39 -3.47 -2.68 -9.77
N ALA A 40 -4.41 -3.63 -9.79
CA ALA A 40 -5.22 -3.93 -8.61
C ALA A 40 -4.30 -4.22 -7.41
N PRO A 41 -4.63 -3.70 -6.21
CA PRO A 41 -3.80 -3.90 -5.03
C PRO A 41 -3.55 -5.39 -4.79
N PRO A 42 -2.34 -5.75 -4.33
CA PRO A 42 -1.98 -7.14 -4.13
C PRO A 42 -2.92 -7.77 -3.10
N LYS A 43 -3.38 -8.99 -3.38
CA LYS A 43 -4.23 -9.76 -2.45
C LYS A 43 -3.45 -10.31 -1.26
N LYS A 44 -2.13 -10.29 -1.31
CA LYS A 44 -1.24 -10.71 -0.23
C LYS A 44 -0.34 -9.53 0.15
N ILE A 45 -0.35 -9.20 1.44
CA ILE A 45 0.44 -8.11 2.03
C ILE A 45 1.20 -8.71 3.20
N VAL A 46 2.43 -8.29 3.41
CA VAL A 46 3.28 -8.71 4.54
C VAL A 46 3.46 -7.52 5.47
N ILE A 47 3.21 -7.73 6.77
CA ILE A 47 3.41 -6.73 7.82
C ILE A 47 4.49 -7.19 8.80
N SER A 48 5.46 -6.31 9.07
CA SER A 48 6.44 -6.50 10.14
C SER A 48 5.97 -5.84 11.43
N THR A 49 6.09 -6.55 12.56
CA THR A 49 5.42 -6.14 13.80
C THR A 49 6.42 -5.90 14.95
N GLY A 50 6.43 -6.71 15.93
CA GLY A 50 7.33 -6.82 17.06
C GLY A 50 7.41 -8.26 17.51
N SER A 51 7.77 -8.51 18.76
CA SER A 51 7.78 -9.86 19.32
C SER A 51 6.36 -10.47 19.29
N GLU A 52 6.25 -11.78 19.17
CA GLU A 52 4.96 -12.50 19.14
C GLU A 52 4.09 -12.25 20.38
N SER A 53 4.70 -11.95 21.51
CA SER A 53 4.02 -11.56 22.76
C SER A 53 3.68 -10.07 22.84
N GLY A 54 4.10 -9.27 21.87
CA GLY A 54 3.96 -7.81 21.85
C GLY A 54 2.61 -7.34 21.33
N ALA A 55 2.24 -6.10 21.68
CA ALA A 55 0.99 -5.48 21.27
C ALA A 55 0.87 -5.36 19.74
N TYR A 56 1.93 -5.00 19.05
CA TYR A 56 1.95 -4.86 17.58
C TYR A 56 1.58 -6.17 16.89
N TYR A 57 2.11 -7.29 17.36
CA TYR A 57 1.81 -8.60 16.80
C TYR A 57 0.32 -8.95 16.98
N HIS A 58 -0.23 -8.72 18.17
CA HIS A 58 -1.66 -8.96 18.44
C HIS A 58 -2.57 -8.06 17.62
N PHE A 59 -2.22 -6.78 17.43
CA PHE A 59 -2.97 -5.89 16.53
C PHE A 59 -2.94 -6.37 15.09
N ALA A 60 -1.77 -6.77 14.59
CA ALA A 60 -1.64 -7.27 13.23
C ALA A 60 -2.47 -8.54 12.99
N GLN A 61 -2.55 -9.45 13.95
CA GLN A 61 -3.42 -10.63 13.88
C GLN A 61 -4.91 -10.25 13.77
N ARG A 62 -5.33 -9.23 14.49
CA ARG A 62 -6.70 -8.71 14.38
C ARG A 62 -6.94 -8.09 13.00
N TYR A 63 -5.98 -7.34 12.47
CA TYR A 63 -6.06 -6.79 11.10
C TYR A 63 -6.11 -7.91 10.07
N ALA A 64 -5.30 -8.96 10.22
CA ALA A 64 -5.35 -10.12 9.33
C ALA A 64 -6.75 -10.74 9.27
N THR A 65 -7.40 -10.87 10.42
CA THR A 65 -8.78 -11.41 10.50
C THR A 65 -9.79 -10.51 9.79
N ILE A 66 -9.64 -9.18 9.90
CA ILE A 66 -10.53 -8.22 9.25
C ILE A 66 -10.31 -8.20 7.73
N LEU A 67 -9.05 -8.16 7.30
CA LEU A 67 -8.67 -8.10 5.90
C LEU A 67 -9.06 -9.37 5.14
N ALA A 68 -8.97 -10.53 5.80
CA ALA A 68 -9.40 -11.81 5.23
C ALA A 68 -10.87 -11.81 4.79
N LYS A 69 -11.75 -11.08 5.49
CA LYS A 69 -13.16 -10.91 5.11
C LYS A 69 -13.33 -10.18 3.78
N ASN A 70 -12.33 -9.39 3.39
CA ASN A 70 -12.29 -8.65 2.13
C ASN A 70 -11.41 -9.34 1.07
N GLY A 71 -11.03 -10.59 1.28
CA GLY A 71 -10.23 -11.37 0.34
C GLY A 71 -8.74 -10.97 0.29
N ILE A 72 -8.25 -10.24 1.32
CA ILE A 72 -6.84 -9.84 1.44
C ILE A 72 -6.17 -10.72 2.50
N THR A 73 -5.07 -11.34 2.15
CA THR A 73 -4.24 -12.14 3.06
C THR A 73 -3.14 -11.25 3.65
N LEU A 74 -3.18 -11.01 4.95
CA LEU A 74 -2.12 -10.31 5.68
C LEU A 74 -1.21 -11.34 6.35
N GLU A 75 0.04 -11.45 5.87
CA GLU A 75 1.07 -12.26 6.50
C GLU A 75 1.73 -11.46 7.61
N VAL A 76 1.64 -11.93 8.86
CA VAL A 76 2.20 -11.24 10.03
C VAL A 76 3.57 -11.82 10.34
N ARG A 77 4.61 -10.98 10.31
CA ARG A 77 5.99 -11.35 10.66
C ARG A 77 6.40 -10.70 11.97
N ALA A 78 6.88 -11.52 12.89
CA ALA A 78 7.52 -11.03 14.09
C ALA A 78 8.87 -10.38 13.78
N SER A 79 9.30 -9.44 14.63
CA SER A 79 10.58 -8.75 14.55
C SER A 79 11.12 -8.35 15.92
N ALA A 80 12.35 -7.88 15.97
CA ALA A 80 12.95 -7.30 17.16
C ALA A 80 12.47 -5.86 17.45
N GLY A 81 11.65 -5.26 16.57
CA GLY A 81 11.05 -3.95 16.77
C GLY A 81 11.28 -2.96 15.62
N SER A 82 11.11 -1.68 15.94
CA SER A 82 11.01 -0.59 14.95
C SER A 82 12.19 -0.48 13.99
N LEU A 83 13.44 -0.68 14.47
CA LEU A 83 14.63 -0.58 13.62
C LEU A 83 14.66 -1.68 12.57
N GLU A 84 14.34 -2.91 12.96
CA GLU A 84 14.25 -4.03 12.03
C GLU A 84 13.10 -3.83 11.04
N ASN A 85 11.96 -3.32 11.51
CA ASN A 85 10.82 -3.03 10.65
C ASN A 85 11.17 -1.99 9.58
N LEU A 86 11.89 -0.92 9.96
CA LEU A 86 12.38 0.08 9.00
C LEU A 86 13.38 -0.51 8.00
N ALA A 87 14.28 -1.36 8.45
CA ALA A 87 15.23 -2.02 7.55
C ALA A 87 14.49 -2.91 6.54
N ARG A 88 13.53 -3.71 6.98
CA ARG A 88 12.71 -4.56 6.11
C ARG A 88 11.87 -3.78 5.11
N LEU A 89 11.31 -2.63 5.53
CA LEU A 89 10.56 -1.72 4.65
C LEU A 89 11.46 -1.13 3.56
N LYS A 90 12.66 -0.65 3.94
CA LYS A 90 13.64 -0.09 2.98
C LYS A 90 14.18 -1.11 1.98
N ASN A 91 14.20 -2.38 2.37
CA ASN A 91 14.66 -3.49 1.52
C ASN A 91 13.51 -4.15 0.75
N ASP A 92 12.28 -3.59 0.78
CA ASP A 92 11.09 -4.16 0.14
C ASP A 92 10.74 -5.60 0.59
N GLU A 93 11.24 -6.01 1.77
CA GLU A 93 10.94 -7.33 2.33
C GLU A 93 9.53 -7.43 2.89
N VAL A 94 8.96 -6.28 3.27
CA VAL A 94 7.59 -6.12 3.78
C VAL A 94 6.97 -4.84 3.22
N GLN A 95 5.66 -4.82 3.08
CA GLN A 95 4.93 -3.67 2.57
C GLN A 95 4.45 -2.73 3.68
N ILE A 96 4.30 -3.26 4.90
CA ILE A 96 3.82 -2.50 6.06
C ILE A 96 4.69 -2.83 7.27
N GLY A 97 4.88 -1.87 8.16
CA GLY A 97 5.60 -2.08 9.42
C GLY A 97 5.11 -1.15 10.52
N PHE A 98 5.09 -1.64 11.76
CA PHE A 98 4.90 -0.80 12.92
C PHE A 98 6.23 -0.16 13.34
N VAL A 99 6.21 1.15 13.53
CA VAL A 99 7.38 1.92 13.94
C VAL A 99 6.98 2.87 15.07
N GLN A 100 7.78 2.90 16.13
CA GLN A 100 7.59 3.84 17.24
C GLN A 100 7.92 5.26 16.79
N GLY A 101 7.17 6.23 17.29
CA GLY A 101 7.47 7.63 17.06
C GLY A 101 8.86 8.00 17.61
N GLY A 102 9.59 8.82 16.84
CA GLY A 102 10.94 9.28 17.22
C GLY A 102 12.09 8.33 16.85
N VAL A 103 11.82 7.14 16.33
CA VAL A 103 12.87 6.24 15.81
C VAL A 103 13.43 6.77 14.49
N VAL A 104 12.59 7.41 13.67
CA VAL A 104 13.03 8.16 12.50
C VAL A 104 13.30 9.58 12.96
N PRO A 105 14.53 10.12 12.80
CA PRO A 105 14.79 11.51 13.13
C PRO A 105 13.85 12.42 12.33
N PRO A 106 13.38 13.54 12.92
CA PRO A 106 12.63 14.53 12.17
C PRO A 106 13.48 15.04 11.01
N LYS A 107 12.87 15.32 9.88
CA LYS A 107 13.55 15.93 8.75
C LYS A 107 14.14 17.28 9.20
N GLU A 108 15.38 17.56 8.84
CA GLU A 108 16.00 18.88 9.07
C GLU A 108 15.28 19.96 8.26
N ASP A 109 14.80 19.62 7.07
CA ASP A 109 13.97 20.46 6.22
C ASP A 109 12.61 19.76 5.99
N PRO A 110 11.49 20.35 6.45
CA PRO A 110 10.15 19.80 6.23
C PRO A 110 9.75 19.66 4.76
N ASP A 111 10.32 20.52 3.90
CA ASP A 111 10.04 20.57 2.47
C ASP A 111 10.97 19.66 1.63
N ALA A 112 12.00 19.06 2.26
CA ALA A 112 12.87 18.11 1.58
C ALA A 112 12.09 16.86 1.16
N GLU A 113 12.27 16.42 -0.07
CA GLU A 113 11.72 15.16 -0.55
C GLU A 113 12.23 14.00 0.31
N ASP A 114 11.34 13.07 0.64
CA ASP A 114 11.69 11.89 1.41
C ASP A 114 12.27 10.82 0.48
N GLU A 115 13.59 10.79 0.41
CA GLU A 115 14.32 9.79 -0.40
C GLU A 115 14.06 8.35 0.06
N SER A 116 13.46 8.14 1.23
CA SER A 116 13.18 6.80 1.74
C SER A 116 12.05 6.09 1.02
N GLY A 117 11.17 6.85 0.31
CA GLY A 117 9.96 6.32 -0.32
C GLY A 117 8.93 5.77 0.67
N LEU A 118 9.13 5.94 1.97
CA LEU A 118 8.23 5.44 3.00
C LEU A 118 7.12 6.44 3.29
N LEU A 119 5.89 5.96 3.35
CA LEU A 119 4.71 6.76 3.68
C LEU A 119 4.14 6.33 5.03
N SER A 120 3.78 7.30 5.87
CA SER A 120 3.07 7.04 7.11
C SER A 120 1.57 6.86 6.84
N LEU A 121 1.01 5.73 7.27
CA LEU A 121 -0.43 5.48 7.22
C LEU A 121 -1.18 6.12 8.40
N GLY A 122 -0.46 6.69 9.34
CA GLY A 122 -0.99 7.37 10.52
C GLY A 122 -0.54 6.77 11.85
N SER A 123 -0.96 7.40 12.94
CA SER A 123 -0.69 6.92 14.30
C SER A 123 -1.78 5.96 14.75
N VAL A 124 -1.39 4.80 15.26
CA VAL A 124 -2.32 3.74 15.68
C VAL A 124 -2.74 3.92 17.15
N PHE A 125 -1.78 4.24 18.04
CA PHE A 125 -2.01 4.51 19.47
C PHE A 125 -0.83 5.26 20.07
N TYR A 126 -1.05 5.81 21.28
CA TYR A 126 0.00 6.45 22.04
C TYR A 126 0.73 5.44 22.89
N GLU A 127 2.06 5.42 22.82
CA GLU A 127 2.91 4.64 23.70
C GLU A 127 3.42 5.54 24.83
N PRO A 128 3.08 5.28 26.11
CA PRO A 128 3.60 6.04 27.23
C PRO A 128 5.09 5.73 27.43
N VAL A 129 5.89 6.78 27.58
CA VAL A 129 7.29 6.64 27.98
C VAL A 129 7.36 6.56 29.50
N TRP A 130 7.87 5.46 30.02
CA TRP A 130 8.12 5.28 31.43
C TRP A 130 9.59 5.56 31.73
N VAL A 131 9.85 6.54 32.59
CA VAL A 131 11.21 6.89 33.02
C VAL A 131 11.43 6.36 34.42
N PHE A 132 12.37 5.44 34.55
CA PHE A 132 12.82 4.89 35.85
C PHE A 132 14.16 5.52 36.19
N TYR A 133 14.30 5.96 37.42
CA TYR A 133 15.57 6.46 37.92
C TYR A 133 15.93 5.81 39.25
N ARG A 134 17.21 5.77 39.55
CA ARG A 134 17.72 5.31 40.87
C ARG A 134 18.28 6.51 41.61
N GLY A 135 17.67 6.89 42.73
CA GLY A 135 18.09 8.03 43.55
C GLY A 135 17.28 8.13 44.84
N GLU A 136 17.75 8.92 45.77
CA GLU A 136 17.13 9.11 47.09
C GLU A 136 15.98 10.15 47.07
N LYS A 137 15.88 11.00 46.07
CA LYS A 137 14.87 12.06 45.97
C LYS A 137 13.78 11.71 44.98
N ASN A 138 12.54 11.91 45.36
CA ASN A 138 11.41 11.85 44.41
C ASN A 138 11.51 12.99 43.41
N LEU A 139 11.81 12.69 42.16
CA LEU A 139 11.80 13.64 41.06
C LEU A 139 10.37 13.88 40.61
N THR A 140 9.91 15.13 40.69
CA THR A 140 8.57 15.53 40.25
C THR A 140 8.59 16.17 38.85
N ARG A 141 9.77 16.47 38.35
CA ARG A 141 9.99 17.08 37.01
C ARG A 141 11.28 16.56 36.41
N LEU A 142 11.26 16.35 35.11
CA LEU A 142 12.44 16.16 34.26
C LEU A 142 12.85 17.54 33.75
N THR A 143 13.86 18.11 34.36
CA THR A 143 14.45 19.40 33.92
C THR A 143 15.86 19.17 33.44
#